data_ab48b9fd1498c6671ce98b23f64bb3c1
#
_entry.id   ab48b9fd1498c6671ce98b23f64bb3c1
#
_cell.length_a   1.000
_cell.length_b   1.000
_cell.length_c   1.000
_cell.angle_alpha   90.00
_cell.angle_beta   90.00
_cell.angle_gamma   90.00
#
_symmetry.space_group_name_H-M   'P 1'
#
loop_
_entity.id
_entity.type
_entity.pdbx_description
1 polymer ?
#
loop_
_entity_poly.entity_id
_entity_poly.type
_entity_poly.pdbx_seq_one_letter_code
_entity_poly.pdbx_strand_id
1 'polypeptide(L)'
;MYNRTYTGKIKLAVLDTAGTFCDGPGDLRARWPKDDLRGCKAPVVPFYEALQQFGIECDWAEIRKPMGNFKPTHLRMLLNLPEISAQWEEKYGRHWNEDDFDAVLAAFRPLMSKYIVDEDLAKPIPGAVECIDKLRAAGILVGCDTGYY
;
A
#
# COMPACT_ATOMS: atom_id res chain seq x y z
N MET A 1 18.33 -20.69 3.53
CA MET A 1 19.20 -20.31 2.38
C MET A 1 18.57 -20.88 1.11
N TYR A 2 18.18 -20.02 0.16
CA TYR A 2 17.51 -20.48 -1.08
C TYR A 2 18.59 -21.04 -2.04
N ASN A 3 18.56 -22.34 -2.31
CA ASN A 3 19.47 -22.94 -3.27
C ASN A 3 18.91 -22.79 -4.69
N ARG A 4 19.55 -21.95 -5.49
CA ARG A 4 19.23 -21.81 -6.90
C ARG A 4 19.64 -23.11 -7.65
N THR A 5 18.64 -23.82 -8.15
CA THR A 5 18.85 -25.07 -8.94
C THR A 5 18.99 -24.80 -10.45
N TYR A 6 18.48 -23.64 -10.93
CA TYR A 6 18.59 -23.26 -12.34
C TYR A 6 19.92 -22.55 -12.63
N THR A 7 20.69 -23.11 -13.56
CA THR A 7 22.01 -22.57 -13.98
C THR A 7 21.99 -21.89 -15.35
N GLY A 8 20.84 -21.89 -16.04
CA GLY A 8 20.67 -21.22 -17.33
C GLY A 8 20.64 -19.68 -17.24
N LYS A 9 20.55 -19.02 -18.40
CA LYS A 9 20.40 -17.56 -18.46
C LYS A 9 19.03 -17.15 -17.91
N ILE A 10 18.99 -16.07 -17.14
CA ILE A 10 17.73 -15.44 -16.70
C ILE A 10 17.03 -14.90 -17.95
N LYS A 11 15.76 -15.22 -18.12
CA LYS A 11 14.92 -14.79 -19.25
C LYS A 11 13.80 -13.87 -18.84
N LEU A 12 13.41 -13.90 -17.57
CA LEU A 12 12.32 -13.11 -17.00
C LEU A 12 12.73 -12.64 -15.61
N ALA A 13 12.48 -11.36 -15.34
CA ALA A 13 12.49 -10.75 -14.01
C ALA A 13 11.07 -10.30 -13.68
N VAL A 14 10.52 -10.79 -12.58
CA VAL A 14 9.24 -10.30 -12.02
C VAL A 14 9.58 -9.45 -10.81
N LEU A 15 9.15 -8.19 -10.85
CA LEU A 15 9.47 -7.18 -9.83
C LEU A 15 8.20 -6.83 -9.07
N ASP A 16 8.29 -6.77 -7.75
CA ASP A 16 7.25 -6.13 -6.94
C ASP A 16 7.21 -4.63 -7.26
N THR A 17 6.04 -4.00 -7.12
CA THR A 17 5.84 -2.61 -7.52
C THR A 17 6.00 -1.66 -6.34
N ALA A 18 5.20 -1.85 -5.29
CA ALA A 18 5.12 -0.90 -4.18
C ALA A 18 6.30 -1.04 -3.21
N GLY A 19 7.14 0.00 -3.10
CA GLY A 19 8.35 -0.03 -2.28
C GLY A 19 9.54 -0.72 -2.92
N THR A 20 9.36 -1.30 -4.13
CA THR A 20 10.42 -1.94 -4.91
C THR A 20 10.75 -1.16 -6.18
N PHE A 21 9.74 -0.73 -6.92
CA PHE A 21 9.89 0.09 -8.10
C PHE A 21 9.41 1.53 -7.88
N CYS A 22 8.27 1.70 -7.20
CA CYS A 22 7.68 3.00 -6.88
C CYS A 22 7.70 3.22 -5.38
N ASP A 23 8.06 4.44 -4.99
CA ASP A 23 7.97 4.91 -3.60
C ASP A 23 7.44 6.35 -3.59
N GLY A 24 6.68 6.72 -2.57
CA GLY A 24 6.30 8.11 -2.35
C GLY A 24 7.52 8.89 -1.85
N PRO A 25 8.10 9.80 -2.64
CA PRO A 25 9.32 10.48 -2.24
C PRO A 25 9.05 11.55 -1.19
N GLY A 26 9.96 11.65 -0.24
CA GLY A 26 10.08 12.81 0.61
C GLY A 26 9.02 12.97 1.69
N ASP A 27 8.95 14.19 2.19
CA ASP A 27 8.06 14.62 3.26
C ASP A 27 6.74 15.11 2.69
N LEU A 28 5.67 14.39 2.93
CA LEU A 28 4.31 14.74 2.51
C LEU A 28 3.45 15.32 3.64
N ARG A 29 4.03 15.67 4.79
CA ARG A 29 3.28 16.18 5.97
C ARG A 29 2.54 17.49 5.69
N ALA A 30 2.95 18.27 4.69
CA ALA A 30 2.20 19.44 4.25
C ALA A 30 0.82 19.06 3.69
N ARG A 31 0.70 17.90 3.03
CA ARG A 31 -0.54 17.37 2.46
C ARG A 31 -1.21 16.36 3.40
N TRP A 32 -0.41 15.54 4.08
CA TRP A 32 -0.86 14.54 5.06
C TRP A 32 -0.02 14.66 6.34
N PRO A 33 -0.53 15.36 7.37
CA PRO A 33 0.21 15.60 8.62
C PRO A 33 0.64 14.33 9.37
N LYS A 34 -0.04 13.20 9.14
CA LYS A 34 0.27 11.88 9.72
C LYS A 34 1.36 11.12 8.97
N ASP A 35 1.95 11.68 7.90
CA ASP A 35 3.06 11.04 7.18
C ASP A 35 4.23 10.76 8.12
N ASP A 36 4.59 9.49 8.22
CA ASP A 36 5.71 9.00 9.03
C ASP A 36 7.04 8.91 8.26
N LEU A 37 7.07 9.45 7.04
CA LEU A 37 8.23 9.53 6.15
C LEU A 37 8.78 8.20 5.65
N ARG A 38 8.20 7.06 6.01
CA ARG A 38 8.71 5.74 5.64
C ARG A 38 8.03 5.19 4.40
N GLY A 39 8.80 4.58 3.51
CA GLY A 39 8.42 3.69 2.42
C GLY A 39 7.25 4.15 1.54
N CYS A 40 6.69 3.24 0.76
CA CYS A 40 5.61 3.53 -0.17
C CYS A 40 4.34 4.03 0.52
N LYS A 41 3.84 5.17 0.08
CA LYS A 41 2.71 5.89 0.69
C LYS A 41 1.40 5.69 -0.08
N ALA A 42 1.49 5.35 -1.37
CA ALA A 42 0.32 5.19 -2.22
C ALA A 42 -0.76 4.26 -1.65
N PRO A 43 -0.44 3.12 -1.02
CA PRO A 43 -1.45 2.29 -0.38
C PRO A 43 -1.83 2.74 1.05
N VAL A 44 -1.05 3.62 1.70
CA VAL A 44 -1.33 4.09 3.06
C VAL A 44 -2.41 5.16 3.07
N VAL A 45 -2.28 6.13 2.16
CA VAL A 45 -3.21 7.28 2.07
C VAL A 45 -4.67 6.83 1.88
N PRO A 46 -5.00 5.91 0.97
CA PRO A 46 -6.37 5.43 0.82
C PRO A 46 -6.98 4.83 2.08
N PHE A 47 -6.22 4.05 2.84
CA PHE A 47 -6.70 3.50 4.12
C PHE A 47 -6.95 4.60 5.14
N TYR A 48 -6.00 5.53 5.26
CA TYR A 48 -6.14 6.66 6.16
C TYR A 48 -7.39 7.49 5.83
N GLU A 49 -7.54 7.93 4.59
CA GLU A 49 -8.68 8.76 4.17
C GLU A 49 -10.01 8.00 4.19
N ALA A 50 -10.01 6.68 3.91
CA ALA A 50 -11.22 5.88 4.03
C ALA A 50 -11.70 5.80 5.49
N LEU A 51 -10.81 5.54 6.44
CA LEU A 51 -11.14 5.53 7.88
C LEU A 51 -11.60 6.91 8.36
N GLN A 52 -10.97 7.99 7.87
CA GLN A 52 -11.37 9.37 8.17
C GLN A 52 -12.81 9.69 7.75
N GLN A 53 -13.32 9.12 6.65
CA GLN A 53 -14.73 9.30 6.26
C GLN A 53 -15.70 8.74 7.28
N PHE A 54 -15.27 7.78 8.07
CA PHE A 54 -16.05 7.21 9.20
C PHE A 54 -15.67 7.88 10.52
N GLY A 55 -14.81 8.91 10.51
CA GLY A 55 -14.33 9.63 11.69
C GLY A 55 -13.47 8.79 12.60
N ILE A 56 -12.73 7.84 12.03
CA ILE A 56 -11.79 6.97 12.72
C ILE A 56 -10.37 7.43 12.41
N GLU A 57 -9.60 7.68 13.45
CA GLU A 57 -8.19 8.06 13.36
C GLU A 57 -7.30 6.82 13.41
N CYS A 58 -6.30 6.78 12.55
CA CYS A 58 -5.28 5.74 12.56
C CYS A 58 -3.92 6.33 12.18
N ASP A 59 -2.89 5.95 12.90
CA ASP A 59 -1.53 6.35 12.54
C ASP A 59 -1.04 5.59 11.31
N TRP A 60 -0.29 6.26 10.46
CA TRP A 60 0.29 5.66 9.25
C TRP A 60 1.22 4.49 9.59
N ALA A 61 1.88 4.53 10.73
CA ALA A 61 2.70 3.43 11.23
C ALA A 61 1.87 2.15 11.44
N GLU A 62 0.65 2.28 12.00
CA GLU A 62 -0.26 1.16 12.21
C GLU A 62 -0.83 0.64 10.88
N ILE A 63 -1.19 1.56 9.97
CA ILE A 63 -1.64 1.19 8.62
C ILE A 63 -0.57 0.40 7.87
N ARG A 64 0.72 0.68 8.11
CA ARG A 64 1.82 0.00 7.44
C ARG A 64 2.08 -1.42 7.93
N LYS A 65 1.76 -1.74 9.19
CA LYS A 65 2.09 -3.06 9.76
C LYS A 65 1.55 -4.24 8.94
N PRO A 66 0.29 -4.23 8.48
CA PRO A 66 -0.23 -5.31 7.63
C PRO A 66 0.04 -5.13 6.14
N MET A 67 0.97 -4.23 5.73
CA MET A 67 1.30 -4.03 4.32
C MET A 67 1.81 -5.34 3.69
N GLY A 68 1.50 -5.52 2.39
CA GLY A 68 1.78 -6.78 1.68
C GLY A 68 0.60 -7.77 1.68
N ASN A 69 -0.37 -7.62 2.58
CA ASN A 69 -1.59 -8.43 2.55
C ASN A 69 -2.57 -7.95 1.46
N PHE A 70 -3.44 -8.87 1.03
CA PHE A 70 -4.61 -8.56 0.22
C PHE A 70 -5.45 -7.46 0.88
N LYS A 71 -5.89 -6.44 0.13
CA LYS A 71 -6.45 -5.20 0.71
C LYS A 71 -7.67 -5.40 1.63
N PRO A 72 -8.64 -6.28 1.31
CA PRO A 72 -9.70 -6.63 2.25
C PRO A 72 -9.19 -7.23 3.57
N THR A 73 -8.19 -8.12 3.51
CA THR A 73 -7.56 -8.69 4.71
C THR A 73 -6.85 -7.61 5.52
N HIS A 74 -6.11 -6.74 4.86
CA HIS A 74 -5.44 -5.59 5.47
C HIS A 74 -6.45 -4.70 6.21
N LEU A 75 -7.56 -4.30 5.55
CA LEU A 75 -8.60 -3.50 6.18
C LEU A 75 -9.18 -4.19 7.42
N ARG A 76 -9.44 -5.50 7.33
CA ARG A 76 -9.97 -6.27 8.47
C ARG A 76 -9.00 -6.28 9.65
N MET A 77 -7.70 -6.35 9.36
CA MET A 77 -6.66 -6.25 10.41
C MET A 77 -6.65 -4.87 11.05
N LEU A 78 -6.83 -3.79 10.28
CA LEU A 78 -6.93 -2.43 10.83
C LEU A 78 -8.17 -2.26 11.72
N LEU A 79 -9.35 -2.68 11.27
CA LEU A 79 -10.58 -2.57 12.03
C LEU A 79 -10.54 -3.35 13.37
N ASN A 80 -9.71 -4.39 13.45
CA ASN A 80 -9.48 -5.17 14.67
C ASN A 80 -8.40 -4.59 15.58
N LEU A 81 -7.74 -3.48 15.23
CA LEU A 81 -6.83 -2.83 16.16
C LEU A 81 -7.62 -2.30 17.36
N PRO A 82 -7.12 -2.50 18.60
CA PRO A 82 -7.85 -2.09 19.80
C PRO A 82 -8.26 -0.62 19.80
N GLU A 83 -7.38 0.26 19.35
CA GLU A 83 -7.63 1.70 19.25
C GLU A 83 -8.67 2.07 18.19
N ILE A 84 -8.77 1.32 17.11
CA ILE A 84 -9.79 1.53 16.06
C ILE A 84 -11.13 0.96 16.50
N SER A 85 -11.14 -0.24 17.08
CA SER A 85 -12.34 -0.84 17.63
C SER A 85 -12.96 0.04 18.73
N ALA A 86 -12.12 0.60 19.62
CA ALA A 86 -12.60 1.49 20.69
C ALA A 86 -13.22 2.79 20.13
N GLN A 87 -12.58 3.43 19.12
CA GLN A 87 -13.16 4.60 18.45
C GLN A 87 -14.47 4.27 17.75
N TRP A 88 -14.56 3.07 17.15
CA TRP A 88 -15.80 2.62 16.50
C TRP A 88 -16.93 2.46 17.51
N GLU A 89 -16.67 1.80 18.65
CA GLU A 89 -17.64 1.64 19.74
C GLU A 89 -18.06 2.97 20.35
N GLU A 90 -17.11 3.87 20.60
CA GLU A 90 -17.41 5.20 21.13
C GLU A 90 -18.33 5.99 20.17
N LYS A 91 -18.08 5.91 18.88
CA LYS A 91 -18.81 6.69 17.88
C LYS A 91 -20.17 6.09 17.52
N TYR A 92 -20.24 4.78 17.36
CA TYR A 92 -21.43 4.08 16.84
C TYR A 92 -22.18 3.29 17.92
N GLY A 93 -21.68 3.23 19.15
CA GLY A 93 -22.30 2.50 20.26
C GLY A 93 -22.27 0.98 20.15
N ARG A 94 -21.47 0.45 19.20
CA ARG A 94 -21.36 -0.99 18.94
C ARG A 94 -20.03 -1.31 18.27
N HIS A 95 -19.61 -2.56 18.30
CA HIS A 95 -18.53 -3.07 17.46
C HIS A 95 -18.85 -2.89 15.96
N TRP A 96 -17.81 -2.76 15.13
CA TRP A 96 -17.96 -2.82 13.68
C TRP A 96 -18.48 -4.21 13.25
N ASN A 97 -19.18 -4.29 12.13
CA ASN A 97 -19.71 -5.50 11.53
C ASN A 97 -19.34 -5.59 10.04
N GLU A 98 -19.85 -6.62 9.34
CA GLU A 98 -19.54 -6.81 7.91
C GLU A 98 -20.09 -5.69 7.02
N ASP A 99 -21.23 -5.09 7.34
CA ASP A 99 -21.75 -3.95 6.58
C ASP A 99 -20.84 -2.73 6.70
N ASP A 100 -20.28 -2.51 7.89
CA ASP A 100 -19.30 -1.44 8.13
C ASP A 100 -18.00 -1.70 7.37
N PHE A 101 -17.53 -2.95 7.40
CA PHE A 101 -16.36 -3.37 6.64
C PHE A 101 -16.56 -3.12 5.13
N ASP A 102 -17.68 -3.52 4.59
CA ASP A 102 -18.02 -3.32 3.17
C ASP A 102 -18.13 -1.84 2.82
N ALA A 103 -18.70 -1.02 3.71
CA ALA A 103 -18.78 0.44 3.54
C ALA A 103 -17.39 1.09 3.51
N VAL A 104 -16.50 0.74 4.45
CA VAL A 104 -15.10 1.26 4.46
C VAL A 104 -14.34 0.78 3.24
N LEU A 105 -14.50 -0.47 2.83
CA LEU A 105 -13.88 -1.02 1.63
C LEU A 105 -14.37 -0.33 0.35
N ALA A 106 -15.66 0.00 0.29
CA ALA A 106 -16.25 0.76 -0.81
C ALA A 106 -15.68 2.18 -0.89
N ALA A 107 -15.45 2.83 0.26
CA ALA A 107 -14.80 4.15 0.32
C ALA A 107 -13.30 4.07 -0.07
N PHE A 108 -12.61 2.99 0.30
CA PHE A 108 -11.20 2.78 0.00
C PHE A 108 -10.92 2.64 -1.50
N ARG A 109 -11.76 1.89 -2.25
CA ARG A 109 -11.50 1.56 -3.67
C ARG A 109 -11.29 2.79 -4.57
N PRO A 110 -12.18 3.80 -4.59
CA PRO A 110 -11.96 4.99 -5.42
C PRO A 110 -10.75 5.81 -4.99
N LEU A 111 -10.44 5.85 -3.69
CA LEU A 111 -9.24 6.50 -3.18
C LEU A 111 -7.98 5.78 -3.67
N MET A 112 -7.96 4.45 -3.65
CA MET A 112 -6.85 3.67 -4.18
C MET A 112 -6.62 3.97 -5.67
N SER A 113 -7.68 3.98 -6.49
CA SER A 113 -7.59 4.31 -7.91
C SER A 113 -7.08 5.73 -8.17
N LYS A 114 -7.43 6.68 -7.31
CA LYS A 114 -6.95 8.06 -7.37
C LYS A 114 -5.46 8.17 -7.04
N TYR A 115 -5.03 7.52 -5.96
CA TYR A 115 -3.67 7.72 -5.44
C TYR A 115 -2.60 6.84 -6.09
N ILE A 116 -2.97 5.76 -6.76
CA ILE A 116 -2.03 4.94 -7.52
C ILE A 116 -1.41 5.68 -8.72
N VAL A 117 -2.08 6.73 -9.22
CA VAL A 117 -1.58 7.57 -10.32
C VAL A 117 -1.12 8.96 -9.86
N ASP A 118 -1.12 9.22 -8.56
CA ASP A 118 -0.68 10.48 -7.98
C ASP A 118 0.84 10.62 -8.11
N GLU A 119 1.30 11.67 -8.76
CA GLU A 119 2.72 11.90 -9.03
C GLU A 119 3.58 11.98 -7.76
N ASP A 120 3.01 12.44 -6.65
CA ASP A 120 3.72 12.50 -5.36
C ASP A 120 3.88 11.12 -4.71
N LEU A 121 3.05 10.14 -5.09
CA LEU A 121 2.98 8.82 -4.45
C LEU A 121 3.52 7.69 -5.32
N ALA A 122 3.68 7.92 -6.63
CA ALA A 122 4.00 6.88 -7.62
C ALA A 122 5.34 7.11 -8.32
N LYS A 123 6.24 7.91 -7.75
CA LYS A 123 7.56 8.15 -8.34
C LYS A 123 8.42 6.89 -8.31
N PRO A 124 9.14 6.59 -9.41
CA PRO A 124 10.11 5.51 -9.39
C PRO A 124 11.21 5.75 -8.34
N ILE A 125 11.63 4.69 -7.70
CA ILE A 125 12.80 4.70 -6.82
C ILE A 125 14.04 5.03 -7.67
N PRO A 126 14.98 5.87 -7.18
CA PRO A 126 16.20 6.18 -7.92
C PRO A 126 16.92 4.92 -8.40
N GLY A 127 17.24 4.86 -9.69
CA GLY A 127 17.88 3.72 -10.33
C GLY A 127 16.94 2.58 -10.77
N ALA A 128 15.65 2.64 -10.44
CA ALA A 128 14.70 1.58 -10.81
C ALA A 128 14.46 1.54 -12.33
N VAL A 129 14.27 2.69 -12.96
CA VAL A 129 14.07 2.80 -14.42
C VAL A 129 15.31 2.30 -15.14
N GLU A 130 16.48 2.76 -14.76
CA GLU A 130 17.77 2.36 -15.34
C GLU A 130 18.03 0.86 -15.17
N CYS A 131 17.60 0.28 -14.06
CA CYS A 131 17.68 -1.16 -13.82
C CYS A 131 16.82 -1.93 -14.83
N ILE A 132 15.56 -1.49 -15.03
CA ILE A 132 14.65 -2.11 -16.00
C ILE A 132 15.21 -2.00 -17.42
N ASP A 133 15.75 -0.84 -17.80
CA ASP A 133 16.32 -0.64 -19.13
C ASP A 133 17.54 -1.54 -19.37
N LYS A 134 18.39 -1.73 -18.36
CA LYS A 134 19.52 -2.67 -18.44
C LYS A 134 19.04 -4.12 -18.57
N LEU A 135 18.01 -4.52 -17.85
CA LEU A 135 17.43 -5.88 -17.98
C LEU A 135 16.87 -6.10 -19.39
N ARG A 136 16.12 -5.14 -19.92
CA ARG A 136 15.58 -5.19 -21.29
C ARG A 136 16.67 -5.22 -22.35
N ALA A 137 17.70 -4.40 -22.21
CA ALA A 137 18.85 -4.39 -23.10
C ALA A 137 19.63 -5.72 -23.08
N ALA A 138 19.61 -6.44 -21.97
CA ALA A 138 20.17 -7.79 -21.85
C ALA A 138 19.26 -8.90 -22.40
N GLY A 139 18.13 -8.54 -23.01
CA GLY A 139 17.14 -9.49 -23.54
C GLY A 139 16.32 -10.21 -22.48
N ILE A 140 16.23 -9.65 -21.27
CA ILE A 140 15.43 -10.18 -20.16
C ILE A 140 14.04 -9.54 -20.22
N LEU A 141 13.00 -10.36 -20.24
CA LEU A 141 11.63 -9.88 -20.09
C LEU A 141 11.44 -9.34 -18.68
N VAL A 142 10.71 -8.24 -18.56
CA VAL A 142 10.37 -7.65 -17.26
C VAL A 142 8.86 -7.65 -17.10
N GLY A 143 8.39 -8.28 -16.04
CA GLY A 143 7.02 -8.23 -15.56
C GLY A 143 6.95 -7.56 -14.19
N CYS A 144 5.76 -7.19 -13.75
CA CYS A 144 5.53 -6.72 -12.39
C CYS A 144 4.48 -7.56 -11.69
N ASP A 145 4.61 -7.64 -10.38
CA ASP A 145 3.62 -8.17 -9.46
C ASP A 145 3.25 -7.09 -8.45
N THR A 146 2.02 -7.08 -7.98
CA THR A 146 1.57 -6.09 -7.01
C THR A 146 0.40 -6.60 -6.18
N GLY A 147 0.41 -6.30 -4.88
CA GLY A 147 -0.73 -6.51 -3.98
C GLY A 147 -1.85 -5.46 -4.12
N TYR A 148 -1.77 -4.58 -5.09
CA TYR A 148 -2.91 -3.77 -5.53
C TYR A 148 -3.83 -4.70 -6.30
N TYR A 149 -5.08 -4.84 -6.01
CA TYR A 149 -6.00 -5.78 -6.68
C TYR A 149 -6.05 -5.58 -8.21
#